data_dd24218cf1a5b3aaf9d6059e68a190ad
#
_entry.id   dd24218cf1a5b3aaf9d6059e68a190ad
#
_cell.length_a   1.000
_cell.length_b   1.000
_cell.length_c   1.000
_cell.angle_alpha   90.00
_cell.angle_beta   90.00
_cell.angle_gamma   90.00
#
_symmetry.space_group_name_H-M   'P 1'
#
loop_
_entity.id
_entity.type
_entity.pdbx_description
1 polymer ?
#
loop_
_entity_poly.entity_id
_entity_poly.type
_entity_poly.pdbx_seq_one_letter_code
_entity_poly.pdbx_strand_id
1 'polypeptide(L)'
;MRRFILYLIISACILIVMPGCSNEEPVNTPANIIRITVGRNETVHYDLGSFGDEEGALISKQASHYLVSKTDIDINTGKIMYTYTPASGFTGKDEVELKSMRGSDGASANNNIIFTTIRFNISN
;
A
#
# COMPACT_ATOMS: atom_id res chain seq x y z
N MET A 1 -12.86 -7.88 64.81
CA MET A 1 -12.89 -6.61 64.06
C MET A 1 -11.60 -6.32 63.29
N ARG A 2 -10.41 -6.77 63.70
CA ARG A 2 -9.14 -6.47 62.94
C ARG A 2 -8.95 -7.26 61.63
N ARG A 3 -9.70 -8.32 61.39
CA ARG A 3 -9.57 -9.15 60.19
C ARG A 3 -10.44 -8.66 59.00
N PHE A 4 -11.46 -7.87 59.24
CA PHE A 4 -12.33 -7.32 58.20
C PHE A 4 -11.72 -6.10 57.47
N ILE A 5 -10.85 -5.37 58.17
CA ILE A 5 -10.20 -4.15 57.63
C ILE A 5 -9.12 -4.56 56.59
N LEU A 6 -8.50 -5.73 56.77
CA LEU A 6 -7.43 -6.21 55.85
C LEU A 6 -7.95 -6.60 54.49
N TYR A 7 -9.20 -7.08 54.40
CA TYR A 7 -9.82 -7.46 53.11
C TYR A 7 -10.30 -6.25 52.31
N LEU A 8 -10.57 -5.14 52.96
CA LEU A 8 -11.04 -3.94 52.30
C LEU A 8 -9.91 -3.14 51.62
N ILE A 9 -8.66 -3.36 52.04
CA ILE A 9 -7.49 -2.71 51.45
C ILE A 9 -6.96 -3.48 50.21
N ILE A 10 -7.19 -4.80 50.15
CA ILE A 10 -6.73 -5.63 49.01
C ILE A 10 -7.67 -5.46 47.81
N SER A 11 -8.93 -5.06 48.03
CA SER A 11 -9.90 -4.87 46.94
C SER A 11 -9.74 -3.56 46.16
N ALA A 12 -8.91 -2.62 46.61
CA ALA A 12 -8.77 -1.29 46.01
C ALA A 12 -7.60 -1.18 44.99
N CYS A 13 -6.83 -2.25 44.81
CA CYS A 13 -5.62 -2.22 43.97
C CYS A 13 -5.77 -2.91 42.58
N ILE A 14 -7.00 -3.26 42.18
CA ILE A 14 -7.29 -3.76 40.82
C ILE A 14 -7.87 -2.60 40.02
N LEU A 15 -7.02 -1.67 39.67
CA LEU A 15 -7.40 -0.56 38.80
C LEU A 15 -6.37 -0.40 37.67
N ILE A 16 -6.86 -0.78 36.47
CA ILE A 16 -6.63 -0.10 35.19
C ILE A 16 -5.24 -0.32 34.61
N VAL A 17 -5.05 -1.48 34.01
CA VAL A 17 -4.29 -1.55 32.78
C VAL A 17 -5.30 -1.32 31.65
N MET A 18 -5.47 -0.07 31.25
CA MET A 18 -6.08 0.26 29.98
C MET A 18 -5.05 -0.07 28.90
N PRO A 19 -5.27 -1.04 28.01
CA PRO A 19 -4.54 -1.08 26.78
C PRO A 19 -4.98 0.16 25.99
N GLY A 20 -4.13 1.16 25.94
CA GLY A 20 -4.26 2.25 25.00
C GLY A 20 -4.09 1.66 23.60
N CYS A 21 -5.19 1.25 22.95
CA CYS A 21 -5.23 1.18 21.50
C CYS A 21 -5.05 2.61 21.00
N SER A 22 -3.85 2.96 20.58
CA SER A 22 -3.65 4.05 19.65
C SER A 22 -4.30 3.60 18.34
N ASN A 23 -5.55 3.97 18.12
CA ASN A 23 -6.14 4.01 16.80
C ASN A 23 -5.39 5.12 16.06
N GLU A 24 -4.27 4.75 15.42
CA GLU A 24 -3.76 5.56 14.33
C GLU A 24 -4.83 5.45 13.23
N GLU A 25 -5.68 6.44 13.14
CA GLU A 25 -6.56 6.65 11.99
C GLU A 25 -5.65 6.61 10.74
N PRO A 26 -5.96 5.76 9.74
CA PRO A 26 -5.19 5.75 8.52
C PRO A 26 -5.26 7.15 7.92
N VAL A 27 -4.11 7.81 7.83
CA VAL A 27 -3.99 9.09 7.13
C VAL A 27 -4.54 8.87 5.73
N ASN A 28 -5.72 9.41 5.49
CA ASN A 28 -6.45 9.25 4.23
C ASN A 28 -5.77 10.12 3.17
N THR A 29 -4.58 9.67 2.72
CA THR A 29 -3.91 10.27 1.58
C THR A 29 -4.81 10.05 0.37
N PRO A 30 -5.22 11.09 -0.36
CA PRO A 30 -6.11 10.93 -1.50
C PRO A 30 -5.48 9.97 -2.50
N ALA A 31 -6.12 8.81 -2.69
CA ALA A 31 -5.64 7.81 -3.62
C ALA A 31 -5.74 8.37 -5.05
N ASN A 32 -4.62 8.42 -5.74
CA ASN A 32 -4.60 8.74 -7.16
C ASN A 32 -5.20 7.56 -7.93
N ILE A 33 -6.34 7.76 -8.58
CA ILE A 33 -7.04 6.70 -9.32
C ILE A 33 -6.84 6.90 -10.82
N ILE A 34 -6.14 5.96 -11.43
CA ILE A 34 -5.91 5.87 -12.87
C ILE A 34 -6.83 4.81 -13.46
N ARG A 35 -7.39 5.06 -14.65
CA ARG A 35 -8.23 4.10 -15.38
C ARG A 35 -7.61 3.82 -16.74
N ILE A 36 -7.39 2.54 -17.04
CA ILE A 36 -6.77 2.07 -18.28
C ILE A 36 -7.68 1.03 -18.92
N THR A 37 -7.98 1.20 -20.21
CA THR A 37 -8.58 0.15 -21.03
C THR A 37 -7.46 -0.58 -21.74
N VAL A 38 -7.47 -1.91 -21.72
CA VAL A 38 -6.43 -2.77 -22.29
C VAL A 38 -7.07 -3.98 -22.98
N GLY A 39 -6.50 -4.40 -24.09
CA GLY A 39 -6.89 -5.64 -24.76
C GLY A 39 -6.49 -6.88 -23.93
N ARG A 40 -7.26 -7.96 -24.03
CA ARG A 40 -7.07 -9.19 -23.21
C ARG A 40 -5.70 -9.87 -23.37
N ASN A 41 -4.96 -9.57 -24.43
CA ASN A 41 -3.61 -10.11 -24.67
C ASN A 41 -2.56 -9.00 -24.76
N GLU A 42 -2.91 -7.80 -24.35
CA GLU A 42 -2.06 -6.62 -24.43
C GLU A 42 -1.32 -6.39 -23.10
N THR A 43 -0.09 -5.91 -23.20
CA THR A 43 0.71 -5.51 -22.04
C THR A 43 0.69 -4.00 -21.90
N VAL A 44 0.42 -3.53 -20.68
CA VAL A 44 0.48 -2.12 -20.32
C VAL A 44 1.77 -1.86 -19.54
N HIS A 45 2.44 -0.76 -19.87
CA HIS A 45 3.54 -0.19 -19.12
C HIS A 45 3.12 1.17 -18.60
N TYR A 46 3.06 1.32 -17.29
CA TYR A 46 2.70 2.58 -16.62
C TYR A 46 3.93 3.19 -15.97
N ASP A 47 4.24 4.44 -16.35
CA ASP A 47 5.36 5.20 -15.82
C ASP A 47 4.98 5.83 -14.46
N LEU A 48 5.60 5.37 -13.39
CA LEU A 48 5.42 5.91 -12.04
C LEU A 48 6.32 7.14 -11.79
N GLY A 49 7.21 7.44 -12.70
CA GLY A 49 8.18 8.52 -12.62
C GLY A 49 9.55 8.06 -12.16
N SER A 50 10.47 9.02 -12.15
CA SER A 50 11.81 8.84 -11.62
C SER A 50 11.82 9.26 -10.16
N PHE A 51 12.39 8.43 -9.33
CA PHE A 51 12.65 8.66 -7.93
C PHE A 51 14.18 8.72 -7.75
N GLY A 52 14.70 9.28 -6.69
CA GLY A 52 16.14 9.25 -6.40
C GLY A 52 16.65 7.83 -6.13
N ASP A 53 17.95 7.70 -5.92
CA ASP A 53 18.63 6.40 -5.74
C ASP A 53 18.11 5.58 -4.54
N GLU A 54 17.46 6.23 -3.58
CA GLU A 54 16.95 5.60 -2.35
C GLU A 54 15.42 5.55 -2.29
N GLU A 55 14.76 5.92 -3.38
CA GLU A 55 13.31 6.00 -3.48
C GLU A 55 12.79 4.86 -4.35
N GLY A 56 11.52 4.50 -4.18
CA GLY A 56 10.99 3.37 -4.90
C GLY A 56 9.47 3.31 -4.94
N ALA A 57 8.99 2.33 -5.67
CA ALA A 57 7.59 1.96 -5.64
C ALA A 57 7.44 0.45 -5.52
N LEU A 58 6.40 0.02 -4.83
CA LEU A 58 6.06 -1.38 -4.64
C LEU A 58 4.56 -1.60 -4.84
N ILE A 59 4.17 -2.84 -5.09
CA ILE A 59 2.78 -3.24 -5.15
C ILE A 59 2.29 -3.42 -3.70
N SER A 60 1.35 -2.59 -3.24
CA SER A 60 0.73 -2.70 -1.92
C SER A 60 -0.47 -3.64 -1.93
N LYS A 61 -1.20 -3.68 -3.06
CA LYS A 61 -2.27 -4.66 -3.29
C LYS A 61 -2.17 -5.18 -4.72
N GLN A 62 -1.97 -6.50 -4.84
CA GLN A 62 -1.78 -7.14 -6.13
C GLN A 62 -3.08 -7.22 -6.93
N ALA A 63 -2.96 -7.13 -8.27
CA ALA A 63 -4.03 -7.45 -9.20
C ALA A 63 -4.50 -8.90 -9.01
N SER A 64 -5.72 -9.22 -9.42
CA SER A 64 -6.33 -10.54 -9.22
C SER A 64 -6.26 -11.43 -10.45
N HIS A 65 -6.26 -10.84 -11.64
CA HIS A 65 -6.37 -11.55 -12.92
C HIS A 65 -5.23 -11.15 -13.87
N TYR A 66 -4.02 -11.57 -13.56
CA TYR A 66 -2.82 -11.19 -14.33
C TYR A 66 -1.97 -12.39 -14.73
N LEU A 67 -1.30 -12.26 -15.87
CA LEU A 67 -0.16 -13.07 -16.27
C LEU A 67 1.14 -12.41 -15.81
N VAL A 68 1.23 -11.07 -15.93
CA VAL A 68 2.33 -10.24 -15.44
C VAL A 68 1.77 -9.09 -14.63
N SER A 69 2.28 -8.88 -13.42
CA SER A 69 1.98 -7.72 -12.57
C SER A 69 3.20 -7.46 -11.68
N LYS A 70 4.04 -6.50 -12.08
CA LYS A 70 5.32 -6.21 -11.40
C LYS A 70 5.75 -4.77 -11.57
N THR A 71 6.60 -4.30 -10.67
CA THR A 71 7.37 -3.06 -10.80
C THR A 71 8.82 -3.39 -11.13
N ASP A 72 9.41 -2.63 -12.08
CA ASP A 72 10.82 -2.71 -12.43
C ASP A 72 11.39 -1.30 -12.64
N ILE A 73 12.71 -1.16 -12.53
CA ILE A 73 13.42 0.07 -12.86
C ILE A 73 13.91 -0.05 -14.32
N ASP A 74 13.52 0.93 -15.14
CA ASP A 74 14.14 1.10 -16.44
C ASP A 74 15.56 1.65 -16.26
N ILE A 75 16.55 0.82 -16.51
CA ILE A 75 17.98 1.14 -16.32
C ILE A 75 18.48 2.30 -17.19
N ASN A 76 17.80 2.60 -18.29
CA ASN A 76 18.22 3.68 -19.21
C ASN A 76 17.70 5.04 -18.74
N THR A 77 16.55 5.07 -18.07
CA THR A 77 15.86 6.31 -17.69
C THR A 77 15.81 6.53 -16.18
N GLY A 78 16.12 5.51 -15.37
CA GLY A 78 15.93 5.53 -13.92
C GLY A 78 14.48 5.61 -13.48
N LYS A 79 13.54 5.41 -14.40
CA LYS A 79 12.11 5.45 -14.10
C LYS A 79 11.62 4.12 -13.55
N ILE A 80 10.68 4.19 -12.61
CA ILE A 80 9.99 2.99 -12.14
C ILE A 80 8.77 2.76 -13.01
N MET A 81 8.73 1.59 -13.63
CA MET A 81 7.67 1.15 -14.52
C MET A 81 6.84 0.06 -13.84
N TYR A 82 5.54 0.18 -13.88
CA TYR A 82 4.64 -0.91 -13.56
C TYR A 82 4.18 -1.59 -14.85
N THR A 83 4.35 -2.90 -14.91
CA THR A 83 3.95 -3.73 -16.07
C THR A 83 2.79 -4.62 -15.69
N TYR A 84 1.74 -4.59 -16.50
CA TYR A 84 0.55 -5.43 -16.34
C TYR A 84 0.20 -6.11 -17.66
N THR A 85 -0.01 -7.43 -17.58
CA THR A 85 -0.59 -8.25 -18.67
C THR A 85 -1.75 -9.02 -18.07
N PRO A 86 -2.95 -8.93 -18.62
CA PRO A 86 -4.10 -9.70 -18.13
C PRO A 86 -3.84 -11.22 -18.18
N ALA A 87 -4.49 -11.97 -17.31
CA ALA A 87 -4.53 -13.43 -17.41
C ALA A 87 -5.11 -13.86 -18.76
N SER A 88 -4.58 -14.94 -19.32
CA SER A 88 -4.99 -15.44 -20.63
C SER A 88 -6.50 -15.65 -20.72
N GLY A 89 -7.14 -15.04 -21.71
CA GLY A 89 -8.58 -15.13 -21.94
C GLY A 89 -9.46 -14.32 -20.99
N PHE A 90 -8.89 -13.63 -20.00
CA PHE A 90 -9.66 -12.81 -19.07
C PHE A 90 -10.17 -11.54 -19.74
N THR A 91 -11.44 -11.21 -19.46
CA THR A 91 -12.08 -9.93 -19.77
C THR A 91 -12.85 -9.46 -18.54
N GLY A 92 -12.96 -8.16 -18.34
CA GLY A 92 -13.63 -7.59 -17.19
C GLY A 92 -12.80 -6.53 -16.48
N LYS A 93 -12.94 -6.42 -15.17
CA LYS A 93 -12.24 -5.41 -14.37
C LYS A 93 -11.20 -6.06 -13.49
N ASP A 94 -10.05 -5.41 -13.38
CA ASP A 94 -9.00 -5.73 -12.41
C ASP A 94 -8.42 -4.46 -11.80
N GLU A 95 -7.69 -4.58 -10.71
CA GLU A 95 -7.21 -3.42 -9.97
C GLU A 95 -5.89 -3.76 -9.27
N VAL A 96 -4.96 -2.83 -9.29
CA VAL A 96 -3.70 -2.89 -8.53
C VAL A 96 -3.55 -1.63 -7.69
N GLU A 97 -2.96 -1.73 -6.52
CA GLU A 97 -2.56 -0.58 -5.73
C GLU A 97 -1.03 -0.54 -5.61
N LEU A 98 -0.46 0.60 -5.94
CA LEU A 98 0.96 0.88 -5.90
C LEU A 98 1.23 1.90 -4.81
N LYS A 99 2.29 1.66 -4.03
CA LYS A 99 2.80 2.57 -3.02
C LYS A 99 4.13 3.13 -3.50
N SER A 100 4.19 4.43 -3.72
CA SER A 100 5.42 5.16 -4.05
C SER A 100 5.95 5.88 -2.81
N MET A 101 7.25 5.86 -2.62
CA MET A 101 7.93 6.44 -1.47
C MET A 101 8.98 7.43 -1.98
N ARG A 102 8.87 8.69 -1.57
CA ARG A 102 9.74 9.80 -2.00
C ARG A 102 10.19 10.63 -0.81
N GLY A 103 11.22 11.44 -1.02
CA GLY A 103 11.66 12.45 -0.06
C GLY A 103 12.61 11.95 1.01
N SER A 104 13.33 10.84 0.73
CA SER A 104 14.51 10.46 1.52
C SER A 104 15.68 11.37 1.16
N ASP A 105 16.47 11.76 2.16
CA ASP A 105 17.76 12.46 2.01
C ASP A 105 18.94 11.54 2.32
N GLY A 106 18.70 10.22 2.34
CA GLY A 106 19.69 9.21 2.69
C GLY A 106 19.90 9.00 4.19
N ALA A 107 19.39 9.91 5.02
CA ALA A 107 19.49 9.84 6.48
C ALA A 107 18.15 9.77 7.19
N SER A 108 17.08 10.14 6.50
CA SER A 108 15.71 10.18 7.02
C SER A 108 14.80 9.17 6.32
N ALA A 109 13.74 8.75 6.99
CA ALA A 109 12.70 7.93 6.37
C ALA A 109 11.95 8.71 5.27
N ASN A 110 11.46 8.00 4.25
CA ASN A 110 10.60 8.56 3.21
C ASN A 110 9.35 9.19 3.85
N ASN A 111 9.15 10.48 3.67
CA ASN A 111 8.06 11.24 4.27
C ASN A 111 6.92 11.54 3.31
N ASN A 112 7.11 11.29 2.01
CA ASN A 112 6.08 11.47 0.99
C ASN A 112 5.66 10.11 0.41
N ILE A 113 4.58 9.57 0.95
CA ILE A 113 4.00 8.29 0.54
C ILE A 113 2.76 8.58 -0.30
N ILE A 114 2.74 8.08 -1.53
CA ILE A 114 1.64 8.24 -2.47
C ILE A 114 1.11 6.85 -2.82
N PHE A 115 -0.20 6.67 -2.64
CA PHE A 115 -0.90 5.49 -3.14
C PHE A 115 -1.54 5.80 -4.49
N THR A 116 -1.31 4.93 -5.48
CA THR A 116 -1.90 5.01 -6.81
C THR A 116 -2.66 3.72 -7.09
N THR A 117 -3.96 3.83 -7.29
CA THR A 117 -4.80 2.71 -7.72
C THR A 117 -4.95 2.75 -9.23
N ILE A 118 -4.52 1.70 -9.92
CA ILE A 118 -4.76 1.54 -11.35
C ILE A 118 -5.92 0.54 -11.53
N ARG A 119 -6.98 1.00 -12.17
CA ARG A 119 -8.15 0.19 -12.52
C ARG A 119 -8.13 -0.13 -14.00
N PHE A 120 -8.06 -1.41 -14.29
CA PHE A 120 -8.08 -1.92 -15.65
C PHE A 120 -9.51 -2.28 -16.08
N ASN A 121 -9.83 -1.98 -17.33
CA ASN A 121 -11.00 -2.51 -18.03
C ASN A 121 -10.49 -3.34 -19.21
N ILE A 122 -10.51 -4.67 -19.05
CA ILE A 122 -9.98 -5.60 -20.03
C ILE A 122 -11.10 -5.95 -21.01
N SER A 123 -10.88 -5.62 -22.29
CA SER A 123 -11.84 -5.86 -23.38
C SER A 123 -11.28 -6.83 -24.41
N ASN A 124 -12.18 -7.32 -25.29
CA ASN A 124 -11.79 -8.12 -26.45
C ASN A 124 -11.03 -7.27 -27.46
#